data_56395dedcca633243ddac8ee70134ebb
#
_entry.id   56395dedcca633243ddac8ee70134ebb
#
_cell.length_a   1.000
_cell.length_b   1.000
_cell.length_c   1.000
_cell.angle_alpha   90.00
_cell.angle_beta   90.00
_cell.angle_gamma   90.00
#
_symmetry.space_group_name_H-M   'P 1'
#
loop_
_entity.id
_entity.type
_entity.pdbx_description
1 polymer ?
#
loop_
_entity_poly.entity_id
_entity_poly.type
_entity_poly.pdbx_seq_one_letter_code
_entity_poly.pdbx_strand_id
1 'polypeptide(L)'
;MTVATNPPRTKLALRAGGDFRFAVVADTHSKPHPASAQRLAELEPDAILHAGDIGDLAVLDELAKVAPVFAVRGNIDGPSDVPELRLIELTSADTLKLRILLVHIAVYGPKLRADVARVATKERASLVVCGHSHVPFIGRDRALSVFNPGSIGPRRFQLPIVLGAIDIRAGSARLRHIDCETGKPWTPPSVHVT
;
A
#
# COMPACT_ATOMS: atom_id res chain seq x y z
N MET A 1 17.12 6.35 9.27
CA MET A 1 16.38 5.44 10.19
C MET A 1 16.57 4.01 9.71
N THR A 2 16.91 3.09 10.59
CA THR A 2 17.00 1.66 10.28
C THR A 2 15.66 1.03 10.56
N VAL A 3 15.14 0.25 9.62
CA VAL A 3 13.82 -0.39 9.73
C VAL A 3 13.87 -1.47 10.83
N ALA A 4 12.82 -1.55 11.65
CA ALA A 4 12.69 -2.57 12.68
C ALA A 4 12.82 -3.99 12.12
N THR A 5 13.48 -4.89 12.82
CA THR A 5 13.82 -6.22 12.30
C THR A 5 12.76 -7.29 12.56
N ASN A 6 11.72 -6.97 13.33
CA ASN A 6 10.66 -7.91 13.69
C ASN A 6 9.28 -7.22 13.53
N PRO A 7 8.69 -7.23 12.32
CA PRO A 7 7.41 -6.58 12.04
C PRO A 7 6.24 -7.28 12.76
N PRO A 8 5.28 -6.52 13.30
CA PRO A 8 4.01 -7.10 13.70
C PRO A 8 3.33 -7.76 12.51
N ARG A 9 2.70 -8.93 12.76
CA ARG A 9 2.07 -9.77 11.74
C ARG A 9 0.57 -9.66 11.82
N THR A 10 -0.05 -9.54 10.65
CA THR A 10 -1.49 -9.60 10.48
C THR A 10 -1.82 -10.75 9.54
N LYS A 11 -2.60 -11.72 10.01
CA LYS A 11 -3.08 -12.85 9.20
C LYS A 11 -4.49 -12.56 8.71
N LEU A 12 -4.70 -12.73 7.42
CA LEU A 12 -5.99 -12.58 6.76
C LEU A 12 -6.29 -13.83 5.94
N ALA A 13 -7.54 -14.27 5.97
CA ALA A 13 -7.98 -15.42 5.18
C ALA A 13 -8.54 -14.94 3.84
N LEU A 14 -8.18 -15.63 2.76
CA LEU A 14 -8.84 -15.47 1.48
C LEU A 14 -10.33 -15.86 1.59
N ARG A 15 -11.19 -15.24 0.78
CA ARG A 15 -12.59 -15.67 0.64
C ARG A 15 -12.67 -17.14 0.19
N ALA A 16 -13.79 -17.77 0.38
CA ALA A 16 -13.99 -19.18 -0.01
C ALA A 16 -13.64 -19.47 -1.48
N GLY A 17 -13.80 -18.50 -2.38
CA GLY A 17 -13.39 -18.57 -3.80
C GLY A 17 -11.88 -18.36 -4.05
N GLY A 18 -11.09 -18.14 -3.02
CA GLY A 18 -9.65 -17.87 -3.16
C GLY A 18 -9.32 -16.44 -3.59
N ASP A 19 -10.30 -15.54 -3.58
CA ASP A 19 -10.15 -14.14 -3.96
C ASP A 19 -9.96 -13.26 -2.72
N PHE A 20 -9.29 -12.12 -2.92
CA PHE A 20 -9.16 -11.05 -1.92
C PHE A 20 -8.79 -9.74 -2.60
N ARG A 21 -9.30 -8.61 -2.11
CA ARG A 21 -8.95 -7.30 -2.63
C ARG A 21 -8.47 -6.37 -1.52
N PHE A 22 -7.29 -5.82 -1.69
CA PHE A 22 -6.86 -4.66 -0.93
C PHE A 22 -7.10 -3.38 -1.73
N ALA A 23 -7.65 -2.37 -1.07
CA ALA A 23 -7.37 -1.00 -1.45
C ALA A 23 -6.05 -0.56 -0.78
N VAL A 24 -5.26 0.25 -1.47
CA VAL A 24 -3.97 0.73 -0.96
C VAL A 24 -3.94 2.24 -1.07
N VAL A 25 -3.67 2.91 0.04
CA VAL A 25 -3.57 4.37 0.14
C VAL A 25 -2.29 4.76 0.87
N ALA A 26 -1.83 5.98 0.64
CA ALA A 26 -0.69 6.57 1.33
C ALA A 26 -0.79 8.09 1.34
N ASP A 27 0.03 8.71 2.18
CA ASP A 27 0.34 10.13 2.14
C ASP A 27 -0.93 11.02 2.20
N THR A 28 -1.84 10.69 3.14
CA THR A 28 -3.11 11.41 3.35
C THR A 28 -2.92 12.79 3.97
N HIS A 29 -1.86 12.98 4.76
CA HIS A 29 -1.53 14.25 5.40
C HIS A 29 -2.74 14.93 6.07
N SER A 30 -3.56 14.17 6.80
CA SER A 30 -4.81 14.60 7.47
C SER A 30 -5.94 15.03 6.53
N LYS A 31 -5.72 15.10 5.23
CA LYS A 31 -6.66 15.68 4.25
C LYS A 31 -6.77 14.81 3.01
N PRO A 32 -7.38 13.61 3.11
CA PRO A 32 -7.63 12.79 1.95
C PRO A 32 -8.52 13.52 0.94
N HIS A 33 -8.29 13.31 -0.33
CA HIS A 33 -9.10 13.92 -1.40
C HIS A 33 -10.57 13.55 -1.24
N PRO A 34 -11.52 14.48 -1.40
CA PRO A 34 -12.95 14.23 -1.14
C PRO A 34 -13.52 13.02 -1.91
N ALA A 35 -13.07 12.78 -3.13
CA ALA A 35 -13.54 11.65 -3.93
C ALA A 35 -12.96 10.29 -3.47
N SER A 36 -11.93 10.26 -2.60
CA SER A 36 -11.26 9.02 -2.21
C SER A 36 -12.18 8.03 -1.50
N ALA A 37 -13.07 8.52 -0.63
CA ALA A 37 -14.03 7.69 0.09
C ALA A 37 -14.97 6.96 -0.88
N GLN A 38 -15.51 7.69 -1.87
CA GLN A 38 -16.35 7.10 -2.92
C GLN A 38 -15.58 6.05 -3.72
N ARG A 39 -14.34 6.35 -4.16
CA ARG A 39 -13.52 5.41 -4.93
C ARG A 39 -13.16 4.16 -4.15
N LEU A 40 -12.90 4.30 -2.85
CA LEU A 40 -12.66 3.17 -1.96
C LEU A 40 -13.91 2.30 -1.82
N ALA A 41 -15.09 2.90 -1.65
CA ALA A 41 -16.35 2.17 -1.58
C ALA A 41 -16.67 1.42 -2.90
N GLU A 42 -16.44 2.06 -4.06
CA GLU A 42 -16.63 1.45 -5.39
C GLU A 42 -15.70 0.24 -5.63
N LEU A 43 -14.55 0.19 -4.94
CA LEU A 43 -13.63 -0.95 -5.01
C LEU A 43 -14.16 -2.17 -4.25
N GLU A 44 -15.03 -1.99 -3.27
CA GLU A 44 -15.48 -3.06 -2.36
C GLU A 44 -14.29 -3.88 -1.80
N PRO A 45 -13.30 -3.23 -1.13
CA PRO A 45 -12.13 -3.93 -0.66
C PRO A 45 -12.44 -4.81 0.55
N ASP A 46 -11.72 -5.91 0.70
CA ASP A 46 -11.74 -6.73 1.91
C ASP A 46 -10.95 -6.09 3.06
N ALA A 47 -9.93 -5.29 2.69
CA ALA A 47 -9.12 -4.52 3.63
C ALA A 47 -8.46 -3.33 2.94
N ILE A 48 -8.04 -2.35 3.73
CA ILE A 48 -7.29 -1.18 3.29
C ILE A 48 -5.89 -1.24 3.89
N LEU A 49 -4.87 -1.05 3.05
CA LEU A 49 -3.49 -0.84 3.47
C LEU A 49 -3.18 0.65 3.40
N HIS A 50 -2.72 1.24 4.51
CA HIS A 50 -2.26 2.63 4.54
C HIS A 50 -0.74 2.66 4.70
N ALA A 51 -0.04 3.12 3.67
CA ALA A 51 1.43 3.07 3.62
C ALA A 51 2.12 4.31 4.23
N GLY A 52 1.51 4.94 5.26
CA GLY A 52 2.12 5.98 6.07
C GLY A 52 1.87 7.42 5.59
N ASP A 53 2.42 8.37 6.34
CA ASP A 53 2.12 9.80 6.26
C ASP A 53 0.60 10.07 6.38
N ILE A 54 0.06 9.56 7.49
CA ILE A 54 -1.36 9.60 7.83
C ILE A 54 -1.77 11.03 8.21
N GLY A 55 -0.99 11.64 9.12
CA GLY A 55 -1.30 12.88 9.80
C GLY A 55 -2.24 12.64 10.98
N ASP A 56 -3.46 13.17 10.94
CA ASP A 56 -4.46 12.92 11.97
C ASP A 56 -4.95 11.47 11.89
N LEU A 57 -4.90 10.76 13.02
CA LEU A 57 -5.33 9.35 13.11
C LEU A 57 -6.82 9.16 12.83
N ALA A 58 -7.65 10.21 12.98
CA ALA A 58 -9.05 10.18 12.59
C ALA A 58 -9.26 9.78 11.11
N VAL A 59 -8.24 9.97 10.26
CA VAL A 59 -8.26 9.47 8.88
C VAL A 59 -8.42 7.95 8.83
N LEU A 60 -7.78 7.22 9.76
CA LEU A 60 -7.91 5.76 9.80
C LEU A 60 -9.31 5.32 10.19
N ASP A 61 -9.97 6.06 11.10
CA ASP A 61 -11.34 5.78 11.51
C ASP A 61 -12.32 6.01 10.35
N GLU A 62 -12.11 7.08 9.56
CA GLU A 62 -12.92 7.32 8.37
C GLU A 62 -12.73 6.23 7.30
N LEU A 63 -11.50 5.80 7.06
CA LEU A 63 -11.21 4.69 6.15
C LEU A 63 -11.81 3.38 6.65
N ALA A 64 -11.82 3.15 7.96
CA ALA A 64 -12.36 1.93 8.59
C ALA A 64 -13.88 1.79 8.41
N LYS A 65 -14.58 2.85 8.06
CA LYS A 65 -16.01 2.77 7.68
C LYS A 65 -16.23 2.00 6.37
N VAL A 66 -15.20 1.91 5.52
CA VAL A 66 -15.28 1.18 4.25
C VAL A 66 -14.83 -0.27 4.42
N ALA A 67 -13.67 -0.51 5.05
CA ALA A 67 -13.13 -1.84 5.31
C ALA A 67 -12.05 -1.78 6.42
N PRO A 68 -11.69 -2.91 7.06
CA PRO A 68 -10.61 -2.95 8.04
C PRO A 68 -9.32 -2.33 7.53
N VAL A 69 -8.68 -1.45 8.33
CA VAL A 69 -7.47 -0.71 7.96
C VAL A 69 -6.24 -1.29 8.64
N PHE A 70 -5.20 -1.52 7.87
CA PHE A 70 -3.87 -1.91 8.35
C PHE A 70 -2.87 -0.85 7.92
N ALA A 71 -2.40 -0.06 8.88
CA ALA A 71 -1.54 1.08 8.63
C ALA A 71 -0.11 0.86 9.12
N VAL A 72 0.81 1.61 8.54
CA VAL A 72 2.12 1.92 9.09
C VAL A 72 2.26 3.43 9.20
N ARG A 73 3.09 3.90 10.12
CA ARG A 73 3.39 5.34 10.23
C ARG A 73 4.43 5.75 9.20
N GLY A 74 4.33 6.98 8.75
CA GLY A 74 5.31 7.65 7.90
C GLY A 74 6.21 8.60 8.69
N ASN A 75 6.96 9.43 7.98
CA ASN A 75 7.93 10.33 8.61
C ASN A 75 7.30 11.57 9.24
N ILE A 76 6.06 11.93 8.88
CA ILE A 76 5.34 13.03 9.55
C ILE A 76 4.53 12.55 10.76
N ASP A 77 4.31 11.24 10.88
CA ASP A 77 3.48 10.67 11.94
C ASP A 77 4.28 10.59 13.25
N GLY A 78 3.72 11.14 14.31
CA GLY A 78 4.30 11.07 15.64
C GLY A 78 4.26 9.68 16.27
N PRO A 79 4.82 9.52 17.48
CA PRO A 79 4.70 8.28 18.23
C PRO A 79 3.23 7.89 18.44
N SER A 80 2.89 6.65 18.10
CA SER A 80 1.55 6.08 18.24
C SER A 80 1.64 4.55 18.23
N ASP A 81 0.51 3.88 18.41
CA ASP A 81 0.41 2.41 18.31
C ASP A 81 0.52 1.91 16.86
N VAL A 82 0.52 2.81 15.88
CA VAL A 82 0.76 2.47 14.48
C VAL A 82 2.23 2.11 14.29
N PRO A 83 2.58 0.90 13.83
CA PRO A 83 3.97 0.46 13.69
C PRO A 83 4.66 1.13 12.49
N GLU A 84 6.01 1.13 12.47
CA GLU A 84 6.81 1.62 11.32
C GLU A 84 6.73 0.70 10.10
N LEU A 85 6.48 -0.58 10.35
CA LEU A 85 6.30 -1.58 9.30
C LEU A 85 5.40 -2.70 9.80
N ARG A 86 4.75 -3.39 8.88
CA ARG A 86 3.82 -4.48 9.17
C ARG A 86 3.94 -5.57 8.11
N LEU A 87 3.81 -6.80 8.55
CA LEU A 87 3.74 -7.96 7.66
C LEU A 87 2.28 -8.41 7.54
N ILE A 88 1.77 -8.44 6.32
CA ILE A 88 0.44 -8.95 6.00
C ILE A 88 0.60 -10.35 5.38
N GLU A 89 -0.05 -11.34 5.96
CA GLU A 89 -0.03 -12.72 5.52
C GLU A 89 -1.43 -13.13 5.06
N LEU A 90 -1.57 -13.45 3.79
CA LEU A 90 -2.80 -14.00 3.23
C LEU A 90 -2.73 -15.53 3.20
N THR A 91 -3.71 -16.18 3.79
CA THR A 91 -3.79 -17.63 3.89
C THR A 91 -5.07 -18.18 3.26
N SER A 92 -5.01 -19.41 2.79
CA SER A 92 -6.17 -20.21 2.39
C SER A 92 -6.03 -21.59 3.02
N ALA A 93 -7.01 -21.98 3.85
CA ALA A 93 -6.95 -23.22 4.63
C ALA A 93 -5.57 -23.38 5.32
N ASP A 94 -5.15 -22.35 6.06
CA ASP A 94 -3.86 -22.24 6.79
C ASP A 94 -2.59 -22.27 5.92
N THR A 95 -2.74 -22.41 4.61
CA THR A 95 -1.61 -22.33 3.68
C THR A 95 -1.34 -20.88 3.29
N LEU A 96 -0.10 -20.42 3.52
CA LEU A 96 0.34 -19.08 3.10
C LEU A 96 0.29 -18.95 1.58
N LYS A 97 -0.39 -17.95 1.07
CA LYS A 97 -0.52 -17.64 -0.37
C LYS A 97 0.25 -16.40 -0.78
N LEU A 98 0.24 -15.36 0.05
CA LEU A 98 0.93 -14.11 -0.23
C LEU A 98 1.43 -13.50 1.07
N ARG A 99 2.61 -12.91 1.02
CA ARG A 99 3.15 -12.11 2.11
C ARG A 99 3.57 -10.74 1.61
N ILE A 100 3.01 -9.70 2.22
CA ILE A 100 3.26 -8.30 1.88
C ILE A 100 4.00 -7.64 3.03
N LEU A 101 5.11 -6.96 2.74
CA LEU A 101 5.75 -6.04 3.67
C LEU A 101 5.21 -4.64 3.40
N LEU A 102 4.50 -4.07 4.37
CA LEU A 102 4.01 -2.70 4.36
C LEU A 102 5.01 -1.81 5.12
N VAL A 103 5.51 -0.76 4.49
CA VAL A 103 6.49 0.18 5.04
C VAL A 103 6.38 1.52 4.33
N HIS A 104 6.56 2.65 5.03
CA HIS A 104 6.38 3.96 4.39
C HIS A 104 7.48 4.27 3.37
N ILE A 105 8.77 4.21 3.76
CA ILE A 105 9.89 4.55 2.87
C ILE A 105 10.62 3.28 2.46
N ALA A 106 10.35 2.79 1.25
CA ALA A 106 10.97 1.57 0.74
C ALA A 106 12.08 1.81 -0.29
N VAL A 107 12.04 2.92 -1.02
CA VAL A 107 12.94 3.15 -2.17
C VAL A 107 13.71 4.44 -2.07
N TYR A 108 14.90 4.44 -2.65
CA TYR A 108 15.66 5.63 -3.00
C TYR A 108 15.95 5.59 -4.50
N GLY A 109 15.31 6.51 -5.25
CA GLY A 109 15.29 6.41 -6.70
C GLY A 109 14.71 5.06 -7.15
N PRO A 110 15.30 4.38 -8.13
CA PRO A 110 14.76 3.11 -8.68
C PRO A 110 15.11 1.88 -7.82
N LYS A 111 15.87 2.03 -6.73
CA LYS A 111 16.38 0.91 -5.93
C LYS A 111 15.66 0.78 -4.60
N LEU A 112 15.39 -0.46 -4.22
CA LEU A 112 14.91 -0.78 -2.88
C LEU A 112 16.02 -0.50 -1.85
N ARG A 113 15.65 0.08 -0.71
CA ARG A 113 16.57 0.28 0.41
C ARG A 113 17.09 -1.06 0.93
N ALA A 114 18.38 -1.12 1.23
CA ALA A 114 19.03 -2.36 1.66
C ALA A 114 18.44 -2.95 2.95
N ASP A 115 18.01 -2.11 3.89
CA ASP A 115 17.36 -2.53 5.13
C ASP A 115 15.97 -3.10 4.88
N VAL A 116 15.17 -2.49 4.00
CA VAL A 116 13.86 -3.00 3.58
C VAL A 116 14.01 -4.32 2.82
N ALA A 117 14.94 -4.39 1.87
CA ALA A 117 15.23 -5.62 1.12
C ALA A 117 15.62 -6.78 2.04
N ARG A 118 16.43 -6.50 3.08
CA ARG A 118 16.84 -7.50 4.07
C ARG A 118 15.66 -8.03 4.86
N VAL A 119 14.77 -7.14 5.35
CA VAL A 119 13.58 -7.54 6.08
C VAL A 119 12.63 -8.32 5.16
N ALA A 120 12.36 -7.83 3.95
CA ALA A 120 11.49 -8.51 2.99
C ALA A 120 11.99 -9.93 2.67
N THR A 121 13.31 -10.09 2.46
CA THR A 121 13.92 -11.40 2.19
C THR A 121 13.85 -12.32 3.41
N LYS A 122 14.22 -11.83 4.61
CA LYS A 122 14.14 -12.58 5.87
C LYS A 122 12.72 -13.09 6.11
N GLU A 123 11.75 -12.23 5.90
CA GLU A 123 10.34 -12.53 6.10
C GLU A 123 9.69 -13.24 4.90
N ARG A 124 10.44 -13.52 3.83
CA ARG A 124 9.93 -14.15 2.60
C ARG A 124 8.72 -13.41 2.03
N ALA A 125 8.72 -12.08 2.09
CA ALA A 125 7.73 -11.28 1.42
C ALA A 125 7.97 -11.31 -0.09
N SER A 126 6.92 -11.34 -0.89
CA SER A 126 6.98 -11.27 -2.35
C SER A 126 6.58 -9.89 -2.89
N LEU A 127 5.94 -9.08 -2.05
CA LEU A 127 5.49 -7.74 -2.38
C LEU A 127 5.87 -6.77 -1.25
N VAL A 128 6.43 -5.62 -1.62
CA VAL A 128 6.64 -4.48 -0.73
C VAL A 128 5.65 -3.39 -1.15
N VAL A 129 4.85 -2.91 -0.21
CA VAL A 129 3.94 -1.77 -0.40
C VAL A 129 4.51 -0.58 0.35
N CYS A 130 4.62 0.57 -0.32
CA CYS A 130 5.20 1.78 0.25
C CYS A 130 4.46 3.06 -0.18
N GLY A 131 4.85 4.22 0.39
CA GLY A 131 4.36 5.56 0.09
C GLY A 131 5.51 6.55 -0.13
N HIS A 132 5.44 7.70 0.56
CA HIS A 132 6.44 8.74 0.70
C HIS A 132 6.72 9.58 -0.54
N SER A 133 6.95 8.99 -1.69
CA SER A 133 7.28 9.75 -2.90
C SER A 133 6.08 10.46 -3.53
N HIS A 134 4.86 10.09 -3.16
CA HIS A 134 3.61 10.48 -3.82
C HIS A 134 3.54 10.09 -5.30
N VAL A 135 4.55 9.39 -5.81
CA VAL A 135 4.61 8.94 -7.21
C VAL A 135 4.07 7.53 -7.32
N PRO A 136 2.93 7.32 -8.01
CA PRO A 136 2.41 5.98 -8.20
C PRO A 136 3.33 5.17 -9.12
N PHE A 137 3.73 3.98 -8.68
CA PHE A 137 4.51 3.07 -9.52
C PHE A 137 4.32 1.61 -9.15
N ILE A 138 4.54 0.74 -10.12
CA ILE A 138 4.70 -0.70 -9.96
C ILE A 138 6.08 -1.03 -10.49
N GLY A 139 6.93 -1.56 -9.64
CA GLY A 139 8.31 -1.89 -9.96
C GLY A 139 8.71 -3.27 -9.48
N ARG A 140 9.94 -3.65 -9.83
CA ARG A 140 10.54 -4.90 -9.37
C ARG A 140 12.02 -4.69 -9.06
N ASP A 141 12.43 -5.17 -7.89
CA ASP A 141 13.83 -5.27 -7.53
C ASP A 141 14.15 -6.74 -7.24
N ARG A 142 14.94 -7.38 -8.12
CA ARG A 142 15.21 -8.82 -8.09
C ARG A 142 13.92 -9.64 -8.09
N ALA A 143 13.66 -10.42 -7.03
CA ALA A 143 12.47 -11.24 -6.88
C ALA A 143 11.30 -10.50 -6.19
N LEU A 144 11.53 -9.29 -5.68
CA LEU A 144 10.55 -8.51 -4.92
C LEU A 144 9.77 -7.58 -5.87
N SER A 145 8.46 -7.68 -5.84
CA SER A 145 7.59 -6.64 -6.42
C SER A 145 7.51 -5.45 -5.46
N VAL A 146 7.48 -4.24 -6.00
CA VAL A 146 7.36 -2.99 -5.21
C VAL A 146 6.17 -2.21 -5.75
N PHE A 147 5.29 -1.78 -4.86
CA PHE A 147 4.08 -1.07 -5.19
C PHE A 147 3.95 0.21 -4.35
N ASN A 148 3.86 1.34 -5.01
CA ASN A 148 3.49 2.60 -4.40
C ASN A 148 2.14 3.04 -4.99
N PRO A 149 1.08 3.22 -4.17
CA PRO A 149 -0.23 3.60 -4.67
C PRO A 149 -0.29 5.04 -5.19
N GLY A 150 0.74 5.86 -4.97
CA GLY A 150 0.68 7.30 -5.07
C GLY A 150 0.16 7.92 -3.78
N SER A 151 -0.51 9.06 -3.87
CA SER A 151 -1.08 9.78 -2.73
C SER A 151 -2.55 10.09 -2.97
N ILE A 152 -3.37 9.95 -1.93
CA ILE A 152 -4.75 10.47 -1.88
C ILE A 152 -4.86 11.75 -1.05
N GLY A 153 -3.78 12.28 -0.53
CA GLY A 153 -3.71 13.54 0.21
C GLY A 153 -3.67 14.77 -0.69
N PRO A 154 -3.27 15.90 -0.13
CA PRO A 154 -3.14 17.15 -0.90
C PRO A 154 -2.20 16.98 -2.10
N ARG A 155 -2.63 17.48 -3.26
CA ARG A 155 -1.84 17.42 -4.49
C ARG A 155 -0.47 18.07 -4.30
N ARG A 156 0.57 17.37 -4.70
CA ARG A 156 1.93 17.92 -4.78
C ARG A 156 2.33 18.07 -6.24
N PHE A 157 2.73 19.28 -6.61
CA PHE A 157 3.11 19.60 -7.99
C PHE A 157 2.02 19.18 -9.00
N GLN A 158 2.42 18.50 -10.04
CA GLN A 158 1.52 17.96 -11.07
C GLN A 158 1.24 16.46 -10.91
N LEU A 159 1.55 15.90 -9.73
CA LEU A 159 1.30 14.48 -9.48
C LEU A 159 -0.21 14.19 -9.43
N PRO A 160 -0.65 13.04 -9.91
CA PRO A 160 -2.05 12.64 -9.84
C PRO A 160 -2.47 12.35 -8.40
N ILE A 161 -3.75 12.48 -8.09
CA ILE A 161 -4.36 11.96 -6.87
C ILE A 161 -4.81 10.53 -7.17
N VAL A 162 -4.09 9.55 -6.64
CA VAL A 162 -4.22 8.14 -7.04
C VAL A 162 -4.25 7.24 -5.82
N LEU A 163 -5.07 6.22 -5.86
CA LEU A 163 -5.04 5.08 -4.95
C LEU A 163 -4.67 3.81 -5.70
N GLY A 164 -4.25 2.79 -4.94
CA GLY A 164 -3.92 1.49 -5.48
C GLY A 164 -4.98 0.44 -5.19
N ALA A 165 -4.97 -0.62 -5.98
CA ALA A 165 -5.66 -1.86 -5.67
C ALA A 165 -4.74 -3.06 -5.91
N ILE A 166 -4.86 -4.07 -5.03
CA ILE A 166 -4.21 -5.37 -5.15
C ILE A 166 -5.34 -6.41 -5.22
N ASP A 167 -5.61 -6.90 -6.41
CA ASP A 167 -6.60 -7.96 -6.63
C ASP A 167 -5.90 -9.32 -6.60
N ILE A 168 -6.22 -10.17 -5.64
CA ILE A 168 -5.76 -11.55 -5.57
C ILE A 168 -6.84 -12.45 -6.15
N ARG A 169 -6.48 -13.24 -7.16
CA ARG A 169 -7.36 -14.23 -7.78
C ARG A 169 -6.58 -15.47 -8.17
N ALA A 170 -7.09 -16.64 -7.83
CA ALA A 170 -6.45 -17.92 -8.15
C ALA A 170 -4.94 -17.96 -7.82
N GLY A 171 -4.53 -17.34 -6.71
CA GLY A 171 -3.14 -17.31 -6.25
C GLY A 171 -2.24 -16.28 -6.95
N SER A 172 -2.77 -15.48 -7.88
CA SER A 172 -2.06 -14.39 -8.55
C SER A 172 -2.49 -13.03 -7.98
N ALA A 173 -1.53 -12.11 -7.84
CA ALA A 173 -1.78 -10.73 -7.42
C ALA A 173 -1.66 -9.78 -8.62
N ARG A 174 -2.73 -9.03 -8.92
CA ARG A 174 -2.74 -7.96 -9.91
C ARG A 174 -2.71 -6.62 -9.21
N LEU A 175 -1.70 -5.82 -9.52
CA LEU A 175 -1.53 -4.46 -9.01
C LEU A 175 -2.06 -3.46 -10.04
N ARG A 176 -2.76 -2.45 -9.58
CA ARG A 176 -3.26 -1.36 -10.45
C ARG A 176 -3.44 -0.07 -9.68
N HIS A 177 -3.46 1.04 -10.42
CA HIS A 177 -3.76 2.36 -9.90
C HIS A 177 -5.11 2.85 -10.41
N ILE A 178 -5.76 3.69 -9.61
CA ILE A 178 -7.06 4.30 -9.91
C ILE A 178 -6.95 5.79 -9.62
N ASP A 179 -7.23 6.60 -10.60
CA ASP A 179 -7.32 8.04 -10.45
C ASP A 179 -8.54 8.40 -9.60
N CYS A 180 -8.32 9.09 -8.48
CA CYS A 180 -9.38 9.44 -7.55
C CYS A 180 -10.39 10.41 -8.14
N GLU A 181 -9.95 11.33 -9.00
CA GLU A 181 -10.81 12.39 -9.54
C GLU A 181 -11.76 11.82 -10.60
N THR A 182 -11.24 10.93 -11.45
CA THR A 182 -12.01 10.38 -12.58
C THR A 182 -12.60 9.00 -12.34
N GLY A 183 -12.07 8.24 -11.36
CA GLY A 183 -12.41 6.83 -11.13
C GLY A 183 -11.88 5.87 -12.20
N LYS A 184 -11.10 6.36 -13.15
CA LYS A 184 -10.55 5.55 -14.24
C LYS A 184 -9.24 4.87 -13.82
N PRO A 185 -8.88 3.75 -14.46
CA PRO A 185 -7.53 3.22 -14.32
C PRO A 185 -6.49 4.28 -14.66
N TRP A 186 -5.48 4.42 -13.80
CA TRP A 186 -4.35 5.29 -14.05
C TRP A 186 -3.13 4.47 -14.43
N THR A 187 -2.41 4.91 -15.45
CA THR A 187 -1.15 4.34 -15.89
C THR A 187 -0.10 5.45 -16.02
N PRO A 188 1.16 5.18 -15.64
CA PRO A 188 2.21 6.17 -15.86
C PRO A 188 2.27 6.59 -17.33
N PRO A 189 2.56 7.88 -17.62
CA PRO A 189 2.83 8.31 -18.99
C PRO A 189 3.95 7.47 -19.58
N SER A 190 3.79 7.05 -20.86
CA SER A 190 4.86 6.37 -21.58
C SER A 190 6.07 7.31 -21.70
N VAL A 191 7.21 6.92 -21.14
CA VAL A 191 8.46 7.64 -21.38
C VAL A 191 9.00 7.18 -22.72
N HIS A 192 8.82 8.02 -23.74
CA HIS A 192 9.58 7.83 -24.98
C HIS A 192 11.02 8.27 -24.70
N VAL A 193 11.91 7.29 -24.50
CA VAL A 193 13.35 7.55 -24.52
C VAL A 193 13.72 7.85 -25.97
N THR A 194 13.92 9.14 -26.28
CA THR A 194 14.52 9.59 -27.55
C THR A 194 16.02 9.38 -27.51
#